data_39313606f29a310fe8af7c4c91a693d4
#
_entry.id   39313606f29a310fe8af7c4c91a693d4
#
_cell.length_a   1.000
_cell.length_b   1.000
_cell.length_c   1.000
_cell.angle_alpha   90.00
_cell.angle_beta   90.00
_cell.angle_gamma   90.00
#
_symmetry.space_group_name_H-M   'P 1'
#
loop_
_entity.id
_entity.type
_entity.pdbx_description
1 polymer ?
#
loop_
_entity_poly.entity_id
_entity_poly.type
_entity_poly.pdbx_seq_one_letter_code
_entity_poly.pdbx_strand_id
1 'polypeptide(L)'
;MPVNLYLHSLLADPDISSDKTIQSHAVALLSFYRWLSTEIPEHTHPRTGLLVDEKPPLTIYDCTEKVEESPIVRYRDYLLENLYTKDETGKVGGSPSTASNYVLKVVNYFIFLHRQRIISISKTFRPFEFKAKTVRISNKGNRAQHEMLSHLNRSHSKEIIVYTTGLTRPFKNIKKPQDADIRELNPLREDEKQELYKHLDIENSSDTKALMVYLKTETGLRLEELITFPASVVDKPKAKVVKVQIGENINGCLTKFKKNRTIEIPASVMDLLYEYKLSKARKKAIEKGLLRHNHLFVKSNGNIYAPNTIQKYVETIRNDLTHCGLDIYFAPHDLRATFATDWLYSKHMETGKPFEALLQELADLMGHESTSTTQKYVNYMNDNKTWLEFAQRKNQFAQQSLR
;
A
#
# COMPACT_ATOMS: atom_id res chain seq x y z
N MET A 1 -4.79 -7.32 30.63
CA MET A 1 -4.86 -8.36 29.61
C MET A 1 -3.62 -8.31 28.73
N PRO A 2 -2.97 -9.44 28.38
CA PRO A 2 -1.69 -9.45 27.66
C PRO A 2 -1.71 -8.71 26.31
N VAL A 3 -2.85 -8.72 25.58
CA VAL A 3 -3.00 -8.01 24.30
C VAL A 3 -2.82 -6.50 24.47
N ASN A 4 -3.43 -5.90 25.49
CA ASN A 4 -3.31 -4.45 25.69
C ASN A 4 -1.87 -4.06 26.05
N LEU A 5 -1.18 -4.88 26.85
CA LEU A 5 0.26 -4.67 27.13
C LEU A 5 1.10 -4.75 25.87
N TYR A 6 0.81 -5.70 24.99
CA TYR A 6 1.49 -5.81 23.71
C TYR A 6 1.24 -4.61 22.82
N LEU A 7 -0.01 -4.22 22.62
CA LEU A 7 -0.35 -3.06 21.80
C LEU A 7 0.26 -1.77 22.36
N HIS A 8 0.29 -1.63 23.70
CA HIS A 8 0.95 -0.52 24.35
C HIS A 8 2.48 -0.54 24.13
N SER A 9 3.10 -1.74 24.14
CA SER A 9 4.54 -1.85 23.85
C SER A 9 4.87 -1.43 22.43
N LEU A 10 3.96 -1.66 21.45
CA LEU A 10 4.13 -1.18 20.07
C LEU A 10 4.03 0.35 19.97
N LEU A 11 3.22 1.00 20.81
CA LEU A 11 3.15 2.47 20.88
C LEU A 11 4.45 3.09 21.40
N ALA A 12 5.14 2.39 22.29
CA ALA A 12 6.39 2.84 22.88
C ALA A 12 7.62 2.53 21.98
N ASP A 13 7.43 1.77 20.90
CA ASP A 13 8.52 1.37 19.99
C ASP A 13 8.82 2.52 19.01
N PRO A 14 10.00 3.13 19.05
CA PRO A 14 10.37 4.23 18.15
C PRO A 14 10.44 3.82 16.68
N ASP A 15 10.58 2.54 16.37
CA ASP A 15 10.59 2.01 15.00
C ASP A 15 9.17 1.88 14.43
N ILE A 16 8.14 1.92 15.27
CA ILE A 16 6.73 1.86 14.86
C ILE A 16 6.14 3.26 14.83
N SER A 17 6.21 3.89 13.67
CA SER A 17 5.81 5.29 13.47
C SER A 17 4.35 5.51 13.06
N SER A 18 3.51 4.44 12.96
CA SER A 18 2.18 4.55 12.38
C SER A 18 1.10 3.84 13.21
N ASP A 19 0.08 4.60 13.61
CA ASP A 19 -1.13 4.06 14.26
C ASP A 19 -1.79 2.95 13.45
N LYS A 20 -1.70 3.00 12.11
CA LYS A 20 -2.21 1.94 11.22
C LYS A 20 -1.48 0.61 11.41
N THR A 21 -0.20 0.64 11.74
CA THR A 21 0.56 -0.58 12.06
C THR A 21 -0.02 -1.22 13.31
N ILE A 22 -0.26 -0.43 14.36
CA ILE A 22 -0.82 -0.89 15.62
C ILE A 22 -2.25 -1.40 15.41
N GLN A 23 -3.08 -0.66 14.69
CA GLN A 23 -4.43 -1.08 14.30
C GLN A 23 -4.41 -2.42 13.55
N SER A 24 -3.46 -2.60 12.66
CA SER A 24 -3.29 -3.84 11.90
C SER A 24 -2.90 -5.04 12.80
N HIS A 25 -2.09 -4.81 13.85
CA HIS A 25 -1.82 -5.82 14.89
C HIS A 25 -3.09 -6.12 15.70
N ALA A 26 -3.82 -5.10 16.12
CA ALA A 26 -5.05 -5.25 16.86
C ALA A 26 -6.10 -6.08 16.11
N VAL A 27 -6.29 -5.81 14.80
CA VAL A 27 -7.22 -6.56 13.94
C VAL A 27 -6.80 -8.03 13.81
N ALA A 28 -5.52 -8.30 13.61
CA ALA A 28 -5.02 -9.67 13.50
C ALA A 28 -5.20 -10.44 14.82
N LEU A 29 -4.92 -9.80 15.96
CA LEU A 29 -5.12 -10.40 17.28
C LEU A 29 -6.61 -10.59 17.60
N LEU A 30 -7.47 -9.66 17.21
CA LEU A 30 -8.92 -9.83 17.35
C LEU A 30 -9.43 -11.05 16.58
N SER A 31 -8.94 -11.24 15.34
CA SER A 31 -9.25 -12.44 14.54
C SER A 31 -8.77 -13.72 15.22
N PHE A 32 -7.54 -13.70 15.74
CA PHE A 32 -6.97 -14.84 16.46
C PHE A 32 -7.76 -15.19 17.73
N TYR A 33 -8.10 -14.20 18.55
CA TYR A 33 -8.86 -14.45 19.79
C TYR A 33 -10.31 -14.86 19.53
N ARG A 34 -10.94 -14.34 18.49
CA ARG A 34 -12.27 -14.82 18.06
C ARG A 34 -12.21 -16.28 17.68
N TRP A 35 -11.20 -16.67 16.91
CA TRP A 35 -10.99 -18.06 16.55
C TRP A 35 -10.69 -18.93 17.80
N LEU A 36 -9.85 -18.48 18.74
CA LEU A 36 -9.58 -19.20 19.99
C LEU A 36 -10.83 -19.48 20.81
N SER A 37 -11.78 -18.54 20.83
CA SER A 37 -13.04 -18.68 21.59
C SER A 37 -14.12 -19.50 20.86
N THR A 38 -13.85 -19.95 19.63
CA THR A 38 -14.80 -20.76 18.88
C THR A 38 -14.53 -22.23 19.14
N GLU A 39 -15.55 -22.95 19.57
CA GLU A 39 -15.55 -24.42 19.59
C GLU A 39 -15.44 -24.90 18.16
N ILE A 40 -14.58 -25.87 17.93
CA ILE A 40 -14.44 -26.51 16.61
C ILE A 40 -15.29 -27.78 16.64
N PRO A 41 -16.50 -27.77 16.05
CA PRO A 41 -17.34 -28.97 16.02
C PRO A 41 -16.67 -30.06 15.18
N GLU A 42 -17.10 -31.28 15.39
CA GLU A 42 -16.73 -32.39 14.55
C GLU A 42 -17.07 -32.06 13.08
N HIS A 43 -16.11 -32.17 12.20
CA HIS A 43 -16.29 -31.86 10.78
C HIS A 43 -15.36 -32.67 9.92
N THR A 44 -15.74 -32.85 8.65
CA THR A 44 -14.88 -33.47 7.66
C THR A 44 -13.91 -32.44 7.09
N HIS A 45 -12.61 -32.73 7.15
CA HIS A 45 -11.58 -31.85 6.63
C HIS A 45 -11.73 -31.65 5.12
N PRO A 46 -11.89 -30.42 4.61
CA PRO A 46 -12.28 -30.18 3.21
C PRO A 46 -11.26 -30.63 2.17
N ARG A 47 -9.98 -30.77 2.54
CA ARG A 47 -8.91 -31.18 1.61
C ARG A 47 -8.55 -32.67 1.72
N THR A 48 -8.68 -33.26 2.91
CA THR A 48 -8.26 -34.64 3.15
C THR A 48 -9.43 -35.61 3.23
N GLY A 49 -10.67 -35.13 3.40
CA GLY A 49 -11.86 -35.96 3.59
C GLY A 49 -11.88 -36.75 4.91
N LEU A 50 -10.93 -36.49 5.81
CA LEU A 50 -10.86 -37.13 7.11
C LEU A 50 -11.78 -36.44 8.11
N LEU A 51 -12.41 -37.25 8.99
CA LEU A 51 -13.19 -36.75 10.11
C LEU A 51 -12.26 -36.09 11.14
N VAL A 52 -12.58 -34.88 11.55
CA VAL A 52 -11.87 -34.13 12.59
C VAL A 52 -12.78 -34.06 13.80
N ASP A 53 -12.34 -34.63 14.91
CA ASP A 53 -13.08 -34.65 16.16
C ASP A 53 -13.33 -33.25 16.71
N GLU A 54 -14.42 -33.08 17.47
CA GLU A 54 -14.71 -31.88 18.25
C GLU A 54 -13.53 -31.51 19.16
N LYS A 55 -13.13 -30.26 19.20
CA LYS A 55 -12.03 -29.78 20.03
C LYS A 55 -12.50 -28.63 20.89
N PRO A 56 -12.17 -28.66 22.19
CA PRO A 56 -12.51 -27.57 23.08
C PRO A 56 -11.79 -26.27 22.68
N PRO A 57 -12.32 -25.10 23.08
CA PRO A 57 -11.64 -23.83 22.89
C PRO A 57 -10.22 -23.87 23.45
N LEU A 58 -9.29 -23.31 22.69
CA LEU A 58 -7.88 -23.22 23.08
C LEU A 58 -7.60 -21.92 23.82
N THR A 59 -6.55 -21.92 24.62
CA THR A 59 -6.02 -20.71 25.23
C THR A 59 -4.62 -20.40 24.71
N ILE A 60 -4.13 -19.18 24.90
CA ILE A 60 -2.76 -18.82 24.56
C ILE A 60 -1.71 -19.58 25.37
N TYR A 61 -2.11 -20.25 26.43
CA TYR A 61 -1.23 -21.02 27.32
C TYR A 61 -1.10 -22.48 26.89
N ASP A 62 -1.90 -22.96 25.94
CA ASP A 62 -1.88 -24.33 25.43
C ASP A 62 -0.70 -24.56 24.46
N CYS A 63 0.49 -24.16 24.90
CA CYS A 63 1.76 -24.35 24.19
C CYS A 63 2.29 -25.75 24.53
N THR A 64 1.70 -26.79 23.93
CA THR A 64 2.08 -28.18 24.14
C THR A 64 3.42 -28.51 23.50
N GLU A 65 4.03 -29.66 23.88
CA GLU A 65 5.25 -30.15 23.24
C GLU A 65 5.02 -30.55 21.77
N LYS A 66 3.79 -30.89 21.42
CA LYS A 66 3.40 -31.18 20.04
C LYS A 66 3.10 -29.87 19.30
N VAL A 67 4.00 -29.52 18.41
CA VAL A 67 3.93 -28.26 17.63
C VAL A 67 2.58 -28.10 16.90
N GLU A 68 2.03 -29.19 16.39
CA GLU A 68 0.79 -29.26 15.62
C GLU A 68 -0.45 -28.91 16.46
N GLU A 69 -0.40 -29.16 17.75
CA GLU A 69 -1.51 -28.88 18.69
C GLU A 69 -1.50 -27.47 19.25
N SER A 70 -0.46 -26.70 18.96
CA SER A 70 -0.33 -25.35 19.51
C SER A 70 -1.33 -24.36 18.87
N PRO A 71 -1.81 -23.38 19.62
CA PRO A 71 -2.80 -22.42 19.14
C PRO A 71 -2.37 -21.68 17.87
N ILE A 72 -1.08 -21.36 17.77
CA ILE A 72 -0.57 -20.60 16.63
C ILE A 72 -0.50 -21.42 15.34
N VAL A 73 -0.17 -22.71 15.44
CA VAL A 73 -0.12 -23.63 14.28
C VAL A 73 -1.53 -23.94 13.81
N ARG A 74 -2.44 -24.24 14.74
CA ARG A 74 -3.86 -24.49 14.43
C ARG A 74 -4.54 -23.26 13.82
N TYR A 75 -4.23 -22.06 14.29
CA TYR A 75 -4.75 -20.83 13.69
C TYR A 75 -4.22 -20.63 12.25
N ARG A 76 -2.93 -20.93 12.01
CA ARG A 76 -2.37 -20.93 10.66
C ARG A 76 -3.15 -21.88 9.75
N ASP A 77 -3.41 -23.12 10.21
CA ASP A 77 -4.09 -24.14 9.42
C ASP A 77 -5.56 -23.74 9.17
N TYR A 78 -6.25 -23.22 10.18
CA TYR A 78 -7.56 -22.59 10.01
C TYR A 78 -7.58 -21.52 8.93
N LEU A 79 -6.59 -20.60 8.94
CA LEU A 79 -6.51 -19.58 7.90
C LEU A 79 -6.22 -20.17 6.51
N LEU A 80 -5.43 -21.25 6.41
CA LEU A 80 -5.14 -21.93 5.16
C LEU A 80 -6.38 -22.61 4.57
N GLU A 81 -7.20 -23.21 5.41
CA GLU A 81 -8.44 -23.88 5.02
C GLU A 81 -9.50 -22.89 4.54
N ASN A 82 -9.52 -21.71 5.14
CA ASN A 82 -10.51 -20.67 4.83
C ASN A 82 -10.04 -19.64 3.78
N LEU A 83 -8.95 -19.92 3.06
CA LEU A 83 -8.51 -19.06 1.97
C LEU A 83 -9.49 -19.14 0.79
N TYR A 84 -9.94 -17.97 0.32
CA TYR A 84 -10.87 -17.82 -0.80
C TYR A 84 -12.23 -18.52 -0.64
N THR A 85 -12.52 -19.09 0.53
CA THR A 85 -13.85 -19.67 0.78
C THR A 85 -14.87 -18.54 0.96
N LYS A 86 -16.06 -18.74 0.39
CA LYS A 86 -17.21 -17.86 0.69
C LYS A 86 -17.93 -18.43 1.90
N ASP A 87 -18.14 -17.60 2.92
CA ASP A 87 -19.02 -17.98 4.03
C ASP A 87 -20.49 -17.94 3.60
N GLU A 88 -21.39 -18.37 4.50
CA GLU A 88 -22.85 -18.37 4.23
C GLU A 88 -23.41 -16.99 3.90
N THR A 89 -22.69 -15.92 4.27
CA THR A 89 -23.03 -14.53 3.97
C THR A 89 -22.45 -14.03 2.63
N GLY A 90 -21.73 -14.90 1.89
CA GLY A 90 -21.06 -14.57 0.65
C GLY A 90 -19.72 -13.81 0.81
N LYS A 91 -19.26 -13.63 2.07
CA LYS A 91 -17.98 -12.97 2.34
C LYS A 91 -16.83 -13.90 1.99
N VAL A 92 -15.95 -13.44 1.13
CA VAL A 92 -14.78 -14.19 0.71
C VAL A 92 -13.71 -14.21 1.80
N GLY A 93 -13.18 -15.37 2.10
CA GLY A 93 -12.04 -15.54 3.02
C GLY A 93 -10.80 -14.74 2.58
N GLY A 94 -9.88 -14.56 3.49
CA GLY A 94 -8.70 -13.72 3.27
C GLY A 94 -7.79 -14.22 2.15
N SER A 95 -7.06 -13.31 1.51
CA SER A 95 -6.00 -13.67 0.57
C SER A 95 -4.82 -14.31 1.32
N PRO A 96 -3.98 -15.15 0.66
CA PRO A 96 -2.78 -15.72 1.26
C PRO A 96 -1.85 -14.66 1.88
N SER A 97 -1.76 -13.49 1.28
CA SER A 97 -0.98 -12.37 1.79
C SER A 97 -1.55 -11.82 3.10
N THR A 98 -2.87 -11.68 3.20
CA THR A 98 -3.55 -11.22 4.43
C THR A 98 -3.41 -12.26 5.53
N ALA A 99 -3.65 -13.53 5.23
CA ALA A 99 -3.52 -14.63 6.18
C ALA A 99 -2.07 -14.76 6.70
N SER A 100 -1.09 -14.71 5.81
CA SER A 100 0.34 -14.69 6.17
C SER A 100 0.69 -13.53 7.11
N ASN A 101 0.15 -12.33 6.84
CA ASN A 101 0.34 -11.17 7.70
C ASN A 101 -0.30 -11.36 9.09
N TYR A 102 -1.48 -11.99 9.16
CA TYR A 102 -2.12 -12.28 10.44
C TYR A 102 -1.28 -13.23 11.28
N VAL A 103 -0.83 -14.34 10.67
CA VAL A 103 0.07 -15.29 11.33
C VAL A 103 1.34 -14.61 11.82
N LEU A 104 1.98 -13.76 11.01
CA LEU A 104 3.20 -13.04 11.41
C LEU A 104 2.96 -12.14 12.63
N LYS A 105 1.83 -11.47 12.71
CA LYS A 105 1.48 -10.60 13.85
C LYS A 105 1.18 -11.41 15.11
N VAL A 106 0.54 -12.56 14.98
CA VAL A 106 0.34 -13.49 16.09
C VAL A 106 1.69 -14.04 16.56
N VAL A 107 2.62 -14.40 15.65
CA VAL A 107 4.00 -14.78 16.02
C VAL A 107 4.68 -13.66 16.81
N ASN A 108 4.61 -12.42 16.36
CA ASN A 108 5.20 -11.28 17.08
C ASN A 108 4.60 -11.11 18.50
N TYR A 109 3.31 -11.36 18.62
CA TYR A 109 2.64 -11.37 19.94
C TYR A 109 3.16 -12.50 20.83
N PHE A 110 3.33 -13.71 20.31
CA PHE A 110 3.89 -14.83 21.09
C PHE A 110 5.36 -14.57 21.46
N ILE A 111 6.14 -13.93 20.60
CA ILE A 111 7.50 -13.47 20.94
C ILE A 111 7.47 -12.49 22.11
N PHE A 112 6.53 -11.55 22.11
CA PHE A 112 6.34 -10.61 23.22
C PHE A 112 5.95 -11.34 24.50
N LEU A 113 4.97 -12.23 24.48
CA LEU A 113 4.53 -13.02 25.63
C LEU A 113 5.67 -13.83 26.24
N HIS A 114 6.49 -14.46 25.39
CA HIS A 114 7.67 -15.21 25.81
C HIS A 114 8.73 -14.31 26.46
N ARG A 115 9.02 -13.15 25.86
CA ARG A 115 9.95 -12.15 26.42
C ARG A 115 9.50 -11.62 27.77
N GLN A 116 8.21 -11.42 27.94
CA GLN A 116 7.61 -10.97 29.20
C GLN A 116 7.40 -12.12 30.21
N ARG A 117 7.82 -13.34 29.87
CA ARG A 117 7.65 -14.54 30.70
C ARG A 117 6.20 -14.86 31.07
N ILE A 118 5.25 -14.40 30.25
CA ILE A 118 3.81 -14.69 30.41
C ILE A 118 3.52 -16.11 29.97
N ILE A 119 4.20 -16.59 28.92
CA ILE A 119 4.14 -17.97 28.44
C ILE A 119 5.53 -18.61 28.49
N SER A 120 5.55 -19.93 28.74
CA SER A 120 6.75 -20.75 28.61
C SER A 120 6.68 -21.52 27.30
N ILE A 121 7.67 -21.31 26.43
CA ILE A 121 7.79 -22.04 25.18
C ILE A 121 8.83 -23.14 25.38
N SER A 122 8.44 -24.39 25.12
CA SER A 122 9.34 -25.53 25.26
C SER A 122 10.46 -25.48 24.21
N LYS A 123 11.56 -26.20 24.44
CA LYS A 123 12.68 -26.29 23.48
C LYS A 123 12.25 -26.99 22.18
N THR A 124 11.25 -27.82 22.24
CA THR A 124 10.69 -28.59 21.12
C THR A 124 9.65 -27.78 20.34
N PHE A 125 8.90 -26.92 21.01
CA PHE A 125 7.95 -26.01 20.38
C PHE A 125 8.61 -24.66 20.08
N ARG A 126 9.01 -24.47 18.83
CA ARG A 126 9.58 -23.21 18.36
C ARG A 126 8.82 -22.66 17.17
N PRO A 127 7.74 -21.91 17.41
CA PRO A 127 7.00 -21.24 16.32
C PRO A 127 7.85 -20.16 15.62
N PHE A 128 9.00 -19.83 16.22
CA PHE A 128 10.00 -18.90 15.68
C PHE A 128 11.39 -19.31 16.11
N GLU A 129 12.37 -19.02 15.26
CA GLU A 129 13.79 -19.26 15.52
C GLU A 129 14.52 -17.93 15.77
N PHE A 130 15.51 -17.98 16.64
CA PHE A 130 16.44 -16.86 16.83
C PHE A 130 17.63 -17.05 15.88
N LYS A 131 17.85 -16.05 15.01
CA LYS A 131 19.05 -16.03 14.16
C LYS A 131 19.81 -14.75 14.39
N ALA A 132 21.09 -14.87 14.70
CA ALA A 132 22.00 -13.74 14.70
C ALA A 132 22.17 -13.29 13.23
N LYS A 133 21.89 -12.04 12.94
CA LYS A 133 22.11 -11.42 11.63
C LYS A 133 23.04 -10.24 11.79
N THR A 134 24.15 -10.28 11.09
CA THR A 134 25.06 -9.15 11.00
C THR A 134 24.47 -8.12 10.06
N VAL A 135 24.06 -6.98 10.59
CA VAL A 135 23.58 -5.84 9.79
C VAL A 135 24.70 -4.82 9.68
N ARG A 136 25.10 -4.51 8.46
CA ARG A 136 25.99 -3.38 8.20
C ARG A 136 25.20 -2.09 8.39
N ILE A 137 25.55 -1.31 9.39
CA ILE A 137 24.99 0.02 9.59
C ILE A 137 25.70 0.92 8.60
N SER A 138 25.09 1.13 7.43
CA SER A 138 25.53 2.24 6.58
C SER A 138 24.95 3.51 7.17
N ASN A 139 25.79 4.42 7.60
CA ASN A 139 25.40 5.80 7.91
C ASN A 139 24.96 6.47 6.60
N LYS A 140 23.73 6.16 6.13
CA LYS A 140 23.08 6.89 5.05
C LYS A 140 22.46 8.20 5.61
N GLY A 141 23.30 9.01 6.23
CA GLY A 141 23.02 10.43 6.38
C GLY A 141 23.53 11.14 5.13
N ASN A 142 22.73 12.03 4.55
CA ASN A 142 22.99 12.78 3.33
C ASN A 142 24.28 13.64 3.32
N ARG A 143 25.15 13.56 4.32
CA ARG A 143 26.44 14.24 4.41
C ARG A 143 27.63 13.40 3.98
N ALA A 144 27.52 12.07 3.97
CA ALA A 144 28.68 11.19 3.72
C ALA A 144 29.11 11.07 2.26
N GLN A 145 28.33 11.58 1.31
CA GLN A 145 28.65 11.49 -0.13
C GLN A 145 29.69 12.52 -0.60
N HIS A 146 29.99 13.54 0.19
CA HIS A 146 30.94 14.61 -0.18
C HIS A 146 32.18 14.69 0.71
N GLU A 147 32.35 13.79 1.68
CA GLU A 147 33.56 13.78 2.47
C GLU A 147 34.63 12.93 1.81
N MET A 148 35.78 13.55 1.54
CA MET A 148 36.98 12.92 0.93
C MET A 148 37.51 11.73 1.71
N LEU A 149 37.08 11.53 2.96
CA LEU A 149 37.45 10.44 3.87
C LEU A 149 36.34 9.38 4.06
N SER A 150 35.30 9.37 3.21
CA SER A 150 34.20 8.42 3.32
C SER A 150 34.62 6.94 3.22
N HIS A 151 35.76 6.66 2.61
CA HIS A 151 36.37 5.33 2.54
C HIS A 151 37.01 4.86 3.87
N LEU A 152 37.29 5.79 4.79
CA LEU A 152 37.80 5.47 6.12
C LEU A 152 36.70 5.22 7.16
N ASN A 153 35.48 5.51 6.86
CA ASN A 153 34.33 5.17 7.69
C ASN A 153 34.16 3.64 7.69
N ARG A 154 34.78 2.98 8.65
CA ARG A 154 34.60 1.56 8.92
C ARG A 154 33.13 1.29 9.09
N SER A 155 32.56 0.49 8.20
CA SER A 155 31.20 -0.01 8.32
C SER A 155 31.11 -0.79 9.64
N HIS A 156 30.54 -0.19 10.66
CA HIS A 156 30.27 -0.91 11.89
C HIS A 156 29.18 -1.95 11.61
N SER A 157 29.55 -3.21 11.69
CA SER A 157 28.59 -4.30 11.67
C SER A 157 28.09 -4.51 13.09
N LYS A 158 26.78 -4.47 13.27
CA LYS A 158 26.11 -4.82 14.53
C LYS A 158 25.43 -6.16 14.35
N GLU A 159 25.68 -7.09 15.25
CA GLU A 159 24.88 -8.30 15.33
C GLU A 159 23.55 -7.97 16.00
N ILE A 160 22.46 -8.25 15.28
CA ILE A 160 21.11 -8.17 15.81
C ILE A 160 20.49 -9.56 15.83
N ILE A 161 19.75 -9.86 16.89
CA ILE A 161 18.97 -11.09 16.97
C ILE A 161 17.66 -10.85 16.21
N VAL A 162 17.49 -11.58 15.12
CA VAL A 162 16.26 -11.53 14.32
C VAL A 162 15.47 -12.79 14.58
N TYR A 163 14.19 -12.61 14.86
CA TYR A 163 13.24 -13.72 14.96
C TYR A 163 12.74 -14.08 13.57
N THR A 164 12.83 -15.34 13.21
CA THR A 164 12.32 -15.86 11.94
C THR A 164 11.33 -16.98 12.21
N THR A 165 10.27 -17.04 11.39
CA THR A 165 9.28 -18.10 11.47
C THR A 165 9.12 -18.81 10.14
N GLY A 166 8.94 -20.12 10.18
CA GLY A 166 8.55 -20.94 9.03
C GLY A 166 7.04 -21.00 8.79
N LEU A 167 6.23 -20.51 9.74
CA LEU A 167 4.77 -20.65 9.73
C LEU A 167 4.09 -19.93 8.55
N THR A 168 4.74 -18.95 7.96
CA THR A 168 4.20 -18.21 6.81
C THR A 168 4.56 -18.82 5.44
N ARG A 169 5.44 -19.85 5.42
CA ARG A 169 5.87 -20.49 4.15
C ARG A 169 4.73 -21.11 3.35
N PRO A 170 3.77 -21.84 3.98
CA PRO A 170 2.68 -22.46 3.23
C PRO A 170 1.87 -21.48 2.38
N PHE A 171 1.69 -20.24 2.84
CA PHE A 171 0.93 -19.20 2.11
C PHE A 171 1.61 -18.74 0.81
N LYS A 172 2.94 -18.89 0.69
CA LYS A 172 3.69 -18.47 -0.50
C LYS A 172 3.48 -19.40 -1.70
N ASN A 173 3.15 -20.67 -1.45
CA ASN A 173 3.07 -21.70 -2.47
C ASN A 173 1.63 -21.94 -2.95
N ILE A 174 0.67 -21.19 -2.43
CA ILE A 174 -0.73 -21.36 -2.82
C ILE A 174 -0.94 -20.72 -4.18
N LYS A 175 -1.29 -21.54 -5.17
CA LYS A 175 -1.76 -21.05 -6.46
C LYS A 175 -3.09 -20.33 -6.24
N LYS A 176 -3.18 -19.12 -6.73
CA LYS A 176 -4.42 -18.36 -6.71
C LYS A 176 -5.43 -19.05 -7.62
N PRO A 177 -6.73 -19.10 -7.26
CA PRO A 177 -7.77 -19.52 -8.19
C PRO A 177 -7.70 -18.67 -9.47
N GLN A 178 -8.02 -19.25 -10.61
CA GLN A 178 -8.01 -18.54 -11.90
C GLN A 178 -8.96 -17.33 -11.90
N ASP A 179 -10.03 -17.39 -11.11
CA ASP A 179 -11.04 -16.33 -10.96
C ASP A 179 -10.74 -15.34 -9.80
N ALA A 180 -9.63 -15.53 -9.08
CA ALA A 180 -9.28 -14.56 -8.06
C ALA A 180 -8.75 -13.31 -8.77
N ASP A 181 -9.47 -12.20 -8.64
CA ASP A 181 -9.03 -10.87 -9.05
C ASP A 181 -7.66 -10.56 -8.47
N ILE A 182 -6.64 -10.99 -9.19
CA ILE A 182 -5.28 -10.56 -8.91
C ILE A 182 -5.25 -9.13 -9.39
N ARG A 183 -5.26 -8.20 -8.47
CA ARG A 183 -4.98 -6.82 -8.79
C ARG A 183 -3.56 -6.72 -9.33
N GLU A 184 -3.42 -6.97 -10.60
CA GLU A 184 -2.28 -6.53 -11.36
C GLU A 184 -2.29 -5.01 -11.42
N LEU A 185 -1.14 -4.45 -11.69
CA LEU A 185 -1.03 -3.03 -11.92
C LEU A 185 -1.89 -2.69 -13.16
N ASN A 186 -2.90 -1.88 -12.97
CA ASN A 186 -3.82 -1.49 -14.05
C ASN A 186 -3.83 0.04 -14.22
N PRO A 187 -2.76 0.61 -14.82
CA PRO A 187 -2.77 2.02 -15.19
C PRO A 187 -3.84 2.25 -16.25
N LEU A 188 -4.54 3.36 -16.16
CA LEU A 188 -5.51 3.77 -17.18
C LEU A 188 -4.79 3.99 -18.50
N ARG A 189 -5.38 3.52 -19.58
CA ARG A 189 -4.99 3.86 -20.94
C ARG A 189 -5.36 5.32 -21.24
N GLU A 190 -4.80 5.89 -22.29
CA GLU A 190 -5.04 7.29 -22.64
C GLU A 190 -6.53 7.58 -22.94
N ASP A 191 -7.20 6.66 -23.64
CA ASP A 191 -8.65 6.74 -23.90
C ASP A 191 -9.48 6.70 -22.61
N GLU A 192 -9.17 5.79 -21.70
CA GLU A 192 -9.82 5.66 -20.39
C GLU A 192 -9.58 6.90 -19.50
N LYS A 193 -8.35 7.43 -19.53
CA LYS A 193 -8.00 8.67 -18.82
C LYS A 193 -8.79 9.87 -19.34
N GLN A 194 -8.96 9.97 -20.65
CA GLN A 194 -9.77 11.01 -21.26
C GLN A 194 -11.24 10.91 -20.85
N GLU A 195 -11.82 9.70 -20.83
CA GLU A 195 -13.20 9.50 -20.37
C GLU A 195 -13.34 9.83 -18.86
N LEU A 196 -12.35 9.47 -18.04
CA LEU A 196 -12.32 9.88 -16.64
C LEU A 196 -12.33 11.42 -16.53
N TYR A 197 -11.52 12.13 -17.30
CA TYR A 197 -11.44 13.59 -17.24
C TYR A 197 -12.69 14.27 -17.74
N LYS A 198 -13.33 13.76 -18.79
CA LYS A 198 -14.67 14.22 -19.23
C LYS A 198 -15.71 14.06 -18.12
N HIS A 199 -15.71 12.89 -17.44
CA HIS A 199 -16.63 12.64 -16.34
C HIS A 199 -16.38 13.58 -15.14
N LEU A 200 -15.13 13.87 -14.81
CA LEU A 200 -14.77 14.79 -13.72
C LEU A 200 -15.19 16.22 -14.01
N ASP A 201 -15.25 16.63 -15.28
CA ASP A 201 -15.63 17.98 -15.76
C ASP A 201 -15.04 19.10 -14.89
N ILE A 202 -13.72 19.06 -14.71
CA ILE A 202 -13.00 19.87 -13.73
C ILE A 202 -13.24 21.38 -13.93
N GLU A 203 -13.38 21.84 -15.17
CA GLU A 203 -13.59 23.26 -15.49
C GLU A 203 -14.93 23.78 -14.99
N ASN A 204 -16.00 22.94 -15.06
CA ASN A 204 -17.35 23.32 -14.66
C ASN A 204 -17.72 22.77 -13.25
N SER A 205 -16.99 21.79 -12.75
CA SER A 205 -17.29 21.13 -11.49
C SER A 205 -16.80 21.94 -10.29
N SER A 206 -17.69 22.18 -9.33
CA SER A 206 -17.33 22.71 -8.03
C SER A 206 -16.94 21.62 -7.00
N ASP A 207 -16.90 20.32 -7.42
CA ASP A 207 -16.62 19.22 -6.52
C ASP A 207 -15.12 19.12 -6.20
N THR A 208 -14.79 19.48 -4.97
CA THR A 208 -13.42 19.37 -4.46
C THR A 208 -12.81 17.96 -4.63
N LYS A 209 -13.63 16.89 -4.59
CA LYS A 209 -13.17 15.52 -4.73
C LYS A 209 -12.76 15.22 -6.19
N ALA A 210 -13.44 15.82 -7.17
CA ALA A 210 -13.04 15.72 -8.57
C ALA A 210 -11.66 16.33 -8.78
N LEU A 211 -11.41 17.52 -8.26
CA LEU A 211 -10.08 18.16 -8.30
C LEU A 211 -9.00 17.33 -7.58
N MET A 212 -9.35 16.67 -6.47
CA MET A 212 -8.42 15.76 -5.76
C MET A 212 -8.06 14.54 -6.61
N VAL A 213 -9.04 13.91 -7.28
CA VAL A 213 -8.79 12.77 -8.17
C VAL A 213 -7.92 13.20 -9.35
N TYR A 214 -8.21 14.35 -9.96
CA TYR A 214 -7.42 14.91 -11.04
C TYR A 214 -5.97 15.16 -10.63
N LEU A 215 -5.75 15.88 -9.50
CA LEU A 215 -4.40 16.10 -8.97
C LEU A 215 -3.66 14.78 -8.73
N LYS A 216 -4.34 13.78 -8.19
CA LYS A 216 -3.72 12.48 -7.92
C LYS A 216 -3.27 11.79 -9.21
N THR A 217 -4.06 11.85 -10.26
CA THR A 217 -3.74 11.27 -11.57
C THR A 217 -2.55 11.98 -12.21
N GLU A 218 -2.45 13.30 -12.09
CA GLU A 218 -1.40 14.11 -12.69
C GLU A 218 -0.09 14.18 -11.88
N THR A 219 -0.08 13.71 -10.61
CA THR A 219 1.09 13.84 -9.73
C THR A 219 1.51 12.55 -9.04
N GLY A 220 0.71 11.52 -9.15
CA GLY A 220 0.97 10.24 -8.49
C GLY A 220 0.99 10.31 -6.95
N LEU A 221 0.36 11.31 -6.33
CA LEU A 221 0.29 11.43 -4.88
C LEU A 221 -0.33 10.19 -4.22
N ARG A 222 0.23 9.78 -3.06
CA ARG A 222 -0.45 8.78 -2.22
C ARG A 222 -1.71 9.39 -1.62
N LEU A 223 -2.66 8.55 -1.24
CA LEU A 223 -3.94 9.03 -0.75
C LEU A 223 -3.80 9.91 0.51
N GLU A 224 -2.88 9.58 1.40
CA GLU A 224 -2.59 10.38 2.59
C GLU A 224 -1.91 11.71 2.25
N GLU A 225 -0.97 11.71 1.31
CA GLU A 225 -0.34 12.92 0.79
C GLU A 225 -1.37 13.85 0.12
N LEU A 226 -2.34 13.26 -0.60
CA LEU A 226 -3.41 14.00 -1.27
C LEU A 226 -4.34 14.71 -0.27
N ILE A 227 -4.86 13.99 0.73
CA ILE A 227 -5.79 14.60 1.71
C ILE A 227 -5.11 15.60 2.64
N THR A 228 -3.80 15.49 2.84
CA THR A 228 -2.99 16.42 3.64
C THR A 228 -2.15 17.37 2.78
N PHE A 229 -2.48 17.49 1.49
CA PHE A 229 -1.73 18.33 0.57
C PHE A 229 -1.73 19.78 1.06
N PRO A 230 -0.55 20.43 1.19
CA PRO A 230 -0.44 21.71 1.88
C PRO A 230 -0.86 22.88 0.99
N ALA A 231 -1.66 23.80 1.54
CA ALA A 231 -2.08 25.01 0.84
C ALA A 231 -0.92 26.01 0.66
N SER A 232 0.11 25.94 1.51
CA SER A 232 1.27 26.85 1.45
C SER A 232 2.13 26.68 0.20
N VAL A 233 2.09 25.50 -0.45
CA VAL A 233 2.88 25.23 -1.66
C VAL A 233 2.15 25.59 -2.95
N VAL A 234 0.89 26.02 -2.86
CA VAL A 234 0.07 26.35 -4.02
C VAL A 234 0.13 27.85 -4.29
N ASP A 235 0.74 28.21 -5.39
CA ASP A 235 0.85 29.58 -5.88
C ASP A 235 0.59 29.63 -7.39
N LYS A 236 0.39 30.84 -7.92
CA LYS A 236 0.23 31.04 -9.36
C LYS A 236 1.48 30.52 -10.11
N PRO A 237 1.31 29.61 -11.06
CA PRO A 237 2.46 28.98 -11.73
C PRO A 237 3.27 29.99 -12.53
N LYS A 238 4.60 29.87 -12.48
CA LYS A 238 5.54 30.69 -13.24
C LYS A 238 6.30 29.90 -14.30
N ALA A 239 6.09 28.58 -14.34
CA ALA A 239 6.75 27.65 -15.26
C ALA A 239 5.75 26.60 -15.73
N LYS A 240 6.01 25.94 -16.85
CA LYS A 240 5.15 24.87 -17.40
C LYS A 240 4.96 23.69 -16.45
N VAL A 241 5.96 23.40 -15.63
CA VAL A 241 5.93 22.41 -14.56
C VAL A 241 6.48 23.03 -13.29
N VAL A 242 5.74 22.94 -12.21
CA VAL A 242 6.10 23.49 -10.90
C VAL A 242 6.62 22.37 -10.01
N LYS A 243 7.85 22.51 -9.51
CA LYS A 243 8.43 21.58 -8.53
C LYS A 243 8.10 22.00 -7.13
N VAL A 244 7.48 21.10 -6.37
CA VAL A 244 7.00 21.35 -5.01
C VAL A 244 7.59 20.30 -4.07
N GLN A 245 8.13 20.75 -2.94
CA GLN A 245 8.53 19.85 -1.86
C GLN A 245 7.35 19.57 -0.93
N ILE A 246 7.13 18.28 -0.62
CA ILE A 246 6.14 17.84 0.35
C ILE A 246 6.79 16.98 1.44
N GLY A 247 6.30 17.11 2.67
CA GLY A 247 6.80 16.32 3.79
C GLY A 247 6.20 16.79 5.12
N GLU A 248 6.12 15.87 6.08
CA GLU A 248 5.53 16.12 7.38
C GLU A 248 6.25 17.26 8.11
N ASN A 249 7.58 17.25 8.10
CA ASN A 249 8.42 18.24 8.79
C ASN A 249 8.55 19.58 8.04
N ILE A 250 8.19 19.63 6.74
CA ILE A 250 8.32 20.85 5.94
C ILE A 250 7.03 21.65 5.95
N ASN A 251 5.90 20.99 5.71
CA ASN A 251 4.63 21.65 5.48
C ASN A 251 3.40 20.88 5.97
N GLY A 252 3.61 19.82 6.76
CA GLY A 252 2.53 19.01 7.35
C GLY A 252 1.91 17.98 6.41
N CYS A 253 2.46 17.75 5.22
CA CYS A 253 2.01 16.71 4.32
C CYS A 253 2.43 15.33 4.83
N LEU A 254 1.48 14.46 5.12
CA LEU A 254 1.76 13.13 5.66
C LEU A 254 2.34 12.21 4.58
N THR A 255 3.65 12.09 4.58
CA THR A 255 4.38 11.21 3.69
C THR A 255 4.73 9.88 4.37
N LYS A 256 4.75 8.80 3.60
CA LYS A 256 5.15 7.49 4.12
C LYS A 256 6.58 7.55 4.65
N PHE A 257 6.82 7.02 5.86
CA PHE A 257 8.11 7.05 6.58
C PHE A 257 8.63 8.47 6.86
N LYS A 258 7.76 9.48 6.93
CA LYS A 258 8.11 10.91 7.14
C LYS A 258 9.16 11.45 6.17
N LYS A 259 9.29 10.80 5.00
CA LYS A 259 10.32 11.15 4.01
C LYS A 259 9.87 12.32 3.16
N ASN A 260 10.66 13.39 3.16
CA ASN A 260 10.43 14.52 2.26
C ASN A 260 10.73 14.13 0.82
N ARG A 261 9.93 14.63 -0.11
CA ARG A 261 10.14 14.43 -1.55
C ARG A 261 9.69 15.61 -2.37
N THR A 262 10.24 15.74 -3.57
CA THR A 262 9.79 16.71 -4.57
C THR A 262 8.81 16.02 -5.52
N ILE A 263 7.71 16.70 -5.83
CA ILE A 263 6.74 16.31 -6.86
C ILE A 263 6.73 17.36 -7.97
N GLU A 264 6.29 16.95 -9.15
CA GLU A 264 6.11 17.80 -10.31
C GLU A 264 4.61 17.99 -10.56
N ILE A 265 4.18 19.23 -10.72
CA ILE A 265 2.77 19.60 -10.96
C ILE A 265 2.71 20.41 -12.27
N PRO A 266 1.94 19.97 -13.27
CA PRO A 266 1.71 20.77 -14.48
C PRO A 266 1.11 22.15 -14.15
N ALA A 267 1.47 23.16 -14.93
CA ALA A 267 1.00 24.54 -14.69
C ALA A 267 -0.53 24.64 -14.67
N SER A 268 -1.21 23.97 -15.62
CA SER A 268 -2.67 23.93 -15.67
C SER A 268 -3.32 23.37 -14.39
N VAL A 269 -2.73 22.30 -13.84
CA VAL A 269 -3.18 21.72 -12.57
C VAL A 269 -2.94 22.70 -11.42
N MET A 270 -1.76 23.35 -11.38
CA MET A 270 -1.43 24.33 -10.34
C MET A 270 -2.35 25.55 -10.39
N ASP A 271 -2.75 26.02 -11.58
CA ASP A 271 -3.73 27.12 -11.73
C ASP A 271 -5.08 26.74 -11.10
N LEU A 272 -5.61 25.55 -11.40
CA LEU A 272 -6.86 25.06 -10.80
C LEU A 272 -6.76 24.96 -9.26
N LEU A 273 -5.61 24.46 -8.75
CA LEU A 273 -5.38 24.43 -7.29
C LEU A 273 -5.33 25.84 -6.68
N TYR A 274 -4.74 26.78 -7.39
CA TYR A 274 -4.65 28.17 -6.96
C TYR A 274 -6.03 28.84 -6.93
N GLU A 275 -6.85 28.64 -7.95
CA GLU A 275 -8.23 29.13 -8.00
C GLU A 275 -9.07 28.51 -6.87
N TYR A 276 -8.96 27.19 -6.65
CA TYR A 276 -9.61 26.53 -5.52
C TYR A 276 -9.15 27.10 -4.18
N LYS A 277 -7.84 27.32 -3.99
CA LYS A 277 -7.27 27.94 -2.78
C LYS A 277 -7.91 29.28 -2.46
N LEU A 278 -8.19 30.11 -3.48
CA LEU A 278 -8.78 31.43 -3.35
C LEU A 278 -10.31 31.44 -3.32
N SER A 279 -10.96 30.30 -3.61
CA SER A 279 -12.41 30.22 -3.74
C SER A 279 -13.15 30.65 -2.48
N LYS A 280 -14.33 31.29 -2.67
CA LYS A 280 -15.22 31.69 -1.56
C LYS A 280 -15.71 30.47 -0.77
N ALA A 281 -15.95 29.35 -1.46
CA ALA A 281 -16.40 28.10 -0.83
C ALA A 281 -15.37 27.57 0.17
N ARG A 282 -14.10 27.49 -0.25
CA ARG A 282 -13.00 27.07 0.64
C ARG A 282 -12.80 28.03 1.82
N LYS A 283 -12.83 29.34 1.59
CA LYS A 283 -12.69 30.35 2.66
C LYS A 283 -13.78 30.18 3.72
N LYS A 284 -15.06 30.10 3.30
CA LYS A 284 -16.19 29.82 4.19
C LYS A 284 -16.06 28.49 4.95
N ALA A 285 -15.51 27.45 4.30
CA ALA A 285 -15.29 26.17 4.95
C ALA A 285 -14.23 26.28 6.06
N ILE A 286 -13.12 26.96 5.81
CA ILE A 286 -12.05 27.16 6.80
C ILE A 286 -12.56 27.97 8.00
N GLU A 287 -13.38 29.02 7.77
CA GLU A 287 -13.98 29.82 8.84
C GLU A 287 -14.88 29.01 9.78
N LYS A 288 -15.52 27.93 9.25
CA LYS A 288 -16.35 27.01 10.05
C LYS A 288 -15.51 25.96 10.79
N GLY A 289 -14.28 25.73 10.37
CA GLY A 289 -13.42 24.71 10.96
C GLY A 289 -12.94 25.11 12.35
N LEU A 290 -12.97 24.15 13.28
CA LEU A 290 -12.46 24.34 14.64
C LEU A 290 -10.92 24.27 14.71
N LEU A 291 -10.30 23.57 13.75
CA LEU A 291 -8.86 23.31 13.74
C LEU A 291 -8.18 24.16 12.65
N ARG A 292 -7.13 24.86 13.05
CA ARG A 292 -6.24 25.52 12.08
C ARG A 292 -5.24 24.51 11.54
N HIS A 293 -5.27 24.31 10.23
CA HIS A 293 -4.34 23.42 9.52
C HIS A 293 -3.95 24.01 8.17
N ASN A 294 -2.81 23.54 7.62
CA ASN A 294 -2.29 23.99 6.33
C ASN A 294 -2.77 23.12 5.15
N HIS A 295 -3.86 22.35 5.29
CA HIS A 295 -4.32 21.50 4.20
C HIS A 295 -5.08 22.29 3.15
N LEU A 296 -4.82 21.98 1.87
CA LEU A 296 -5.50 22.61 0.75
C LEU A 296 -6.97 22.21 0.70
N PHE A 297 -7.24 20.91 0.72
CA PHE A 297 -8.56 20.34 0.54
C PHE A 297 -9.30 20.20 1.87
N VAL A 298 -10.47 20.81 1.93
CA VAL A 298 -11.32 20.84 3.12
C VAL A 298 -12.75 20.52 2.77
N LYS A 299 -13.46 19.83 3.67
CA LYS A 299 -14.91 19.62 3.58
C LYS A 299 -15.65 20.94 3.86
N SER A 300 -16.94 21.00 3.55
CA SER A 300 -17.80 22.16 3.80
C SER A 300 -17.87 22.61 5.26
N ASN A 301 -17.50 21.75 6.21
CA ASN A 301 -17.38 22.03 7.64
C ASN A 301 -15.95 22.38 8.09
N GLY A 302 -15.01 22.55 7.15
CA GLY A 302 -13.61 22.88 7.43
C GLY A 302 -12.72 21.74 7.90
N ASN A 303 -13.26 20.52 8.04
CA ASN A 303 -12.47 19.35 8.40
C ASN A 303 -11.75 18.77 7.18
N ILE A 304 -10.66 18.06 7.42
CA ILE A 304 -9.93 17.31 6.37
C ILE A 304 -10.75 16.12 5.85
N TYR A 305 -10.48 15.74 4.61
CA TYR A 305 -11.05 14.52 4.06
C TYR A 305 -10.44 13.28 4.69
N ALA A 306 -11.26 12.23 4.90
CA ALA A 306 -10.72 10.92 5.26
C ALA A 306 -10.34 10.13 3.99
N PRO A 307 -9.33 9.24 4.04
CA PRO A 307 -8.94 8.41 2.90
C PRO A 307 -10.11 7.62 2.29
N ASN A 308 -10.97 7.05 3.13
CA ASN A 308 -12.15 6.30 2.68
C ASN A 308 -13.15 7.15 1.88
N THR A 309 -13.20 8.47 2.10
CA THR A 309 -14.09 9.35 1.33
C THR A 309 -13.68 9.39 -0.14
N ILE A 310 -12.38 9.46 -0.40
CA ILE A 310 -11.86 9.49 -1.78
C ILE A 310 -11.94 8.09 -2.41
N GLN A 311 -11.73 7.02 -1.64
CA GLN A 311 -11.93 5.65 -2.13
C GLN A 311 -13.37 5.43 -2.60
N LYS A 312 -14.36 5.82 -1.79
CA LYS A 312 -15.78 5.73 -2.15
C LYS A 312 -16.13 6.62 -3.35
N TYR A 313 -15.51 7.80 -3.43
CA TYR A 313 -15.75 8.69 -4.57
C TYR A 313 -15.24 8.09 -5.88
N VAL A 314 -14.06 7.47 -5.87
CA VAL A 314 -13.54 6.73 -7.05
C VAL A 314 -14.43 5.54 -7.40
N GLU A 315 -15.00 4.86 -6.41
CA GLU A 315 -16.00 3.80 -6.64
C GLU A 315 -17.28 4.34 -7.29
N THR A 316 -17.78 5.49 -6.84
CA THR A 316 -18.92 6.17 -7.47
C THR A 316 -18.61 6.50 -8.93
N ILE A 317 -17.46 7.13 -9.24
CA ILE A 317 -17.04 7.43 -10.61
C ILE A 317 -17.04 6.17 -11.49
N ARG A 318 -16.50 5.06 -11.00
CA ARG A 318 -16.52 3.80 -11.78
C ARG A 318 -17.92 3.33 -12.08
N ASN A 319 -18.80 3.35 -11.08
CA ASN A 319 -20.18 2.94 -11.26
C ASN A 319 -20.89 3.84 -12.28
N ASP A 320 -20.67 5.14 -12.23
CA ASP A 320 -21.24 6.10 -13.17
C ASP A 320 -20.72 5.84 -14.60
N LEU A 321 -19.42 5.60 -14.77
CA LEU A 321 -18.84 5.25 -16.07
C LEU A 321 -19.40 3.93 -16.61
N THR A 322 -19.56 2.91 -15.75
CA THR A 322 -20.18 1.64 -16.14
C THR A 322 -21.64 1.84 -16.57
N HIS A 323 -22.40 2.68 -15.88
CA HIS A 323 -23.78 3.02 -16.30
C HIS A 323 -23.83 3.76 -17.65
N CYS A 324 -22.76 4.49 -17.99
CA CYS A 324 -22.61 5.10 -19.31
C CYS A 324 -22.11 4.10 -20.39
N GLY A 325 -21.99 2.82 -20.07
CA GLY A 325 -21.52 1.78 -21.00
C GLY A 325 -20.00 1.67 -21.13
N LEU A 326 -19.25 2.31 -20.24
CA LEU A 326 -17.80 2.29 -20.22
C LEU A 326 -17.33 1.40 -19.05
N ASP A 327 -16.92 0.17 -19.37
CA ASP A 327 -16.40 -0.78 -18.37
C ASP A 327 -14.93 -0.50 -18.05
N ILE A 328 -14.70 0.58 -17.29
CA ILE A 328 -13.35 1.02 -16.88
C ILE A 328 -13.17 0.71 -15.39
N TYR A 329 -12.27 -0.21 -15.09
CA TYR A 329 -11.95 -0.57 -13.71
C TYR A 329 -10.64 0.07 -13.23
N PHE A 330 -10.72 0.89 -12.19
CA PHE A 330 -9.55 1.47 -11.52
C PHE A 330 -9.81 1.74 -10.04
N ALA A 331 -8.75 1.78 -9.27
CA ALA A 331 -8.76 2.16 -7.87
C ALA A 331 -7.84 3.38 -7.66
N PRO A 332 -7.88 4.04 -6.50
CA PRO A 332 -6.98 5.16 -6.23
C PRO A 332 -5.49 4.84 -6.42
N HIS A 333 -5.08 3.57 -6.27
CA HIS A 333 -3.69 3.18 -6.50
C HIS A 333 -3.33 3.09 -7.98
N ASP A 334 -4.30 2.75 -8.83
CA ASP A 334 -4.10 2.65 -10.28
C ASP A 334 -3.93 4.03 -10.92
N LEU A 335 -4.58 5.06 -10.39
CA LEU A 335 -4.32 6.46 -10.80
C LEU A 335 -2.86 6.88 -10.58
N ARG A 336 -2.24 6.37 -9.51
CA ARG A 336 -0.82 6.59 -9.26
C ARG A 336 0.05 5.74 -10.20
N ALA A 337 -0.42 4.59 -10.63
CA ALA A 337 0.23 3.78 -11.65
C ALA A 337 0.16 4.48 -13.02
N THR A 338 -0.99 5.06 -13.37
CA THR A 338 -1.19 5.86 -14.57
C THR A 338 -0.17 7.01 -14.63
N PHE A 339 -0.03 7.78 -13.56
CA PHE A 339 1.02 8.81 -13.50
C PHE A 339 2.41 8.24 -13.78
N ALA A 340 2.76 7.11 -13.16
CA ALA A 340 4.10 6.55 -13.30
C ALA A 340 4.40 6.08 -14.73
N THR A 341 3.42 5.47 -15.40
CA THR A 341 3.55 5.02 -16.79
C THR A 341 3.56 6.18 -17.77
N ASP A 342 2.71 7.19 -17.58
CA ASP A 342 2.66 8.40 -18.40
C ASP A 342 3.99 9.19 -18.29
N TRP A 343 4.51 9.30 -17.07
CA TRP A 343 5.79 9.97 -16.83
C TRP A 343 6.95 9.24 -17.51
N LEU A 344 7.00 7.89 -17.38
CA LEU A 344 8.03 7.09 -18.06
C LEU A 344 7.96 7.25 -19.58
N TYR A 345 6.76 7.18 -20.14
CA TYR A 345 6.55 7.34 -21.57
C TYR A 345 6.99 8.74 -22.04
N SER A 346 6.52 9.78 -21.37
CA SER A 346 6.86 11.18 -21.72
C SER A 346 8.35 11.44 -21.62
N LYS A 347 9.01 10.95 -20.58
CA LYS A 347 10.46 11.11 -20.40
C LYS A 347 11.28 10.29 -21.41
N HIS A 348 10.80 9.10 -21.75
CA HIS A 348 11.41 8.31 -22.83
C HIS A 348 11.34 9.05 -24.17
N MET A 349 10.18 9.60 -24.52
CA MET A 349 9.98 10.36 -25.76
C MET A 349 10.80 11.66 -25.79
N GLU A 350 10.91 12.34 -24.64
CA GLU A 350 11.67 13.60 -24.53
C GLU A 350 13.19 13.38 -24.63
N THR A 351 13.70 12.32 -23.98
CA THR A 351 15.14 12.14 -23.77
C THR A 351 15.77 11.03 -24.61
N GLY A 352 14.96 10.13 -25.19
CA GLY A 352 15.41 8.90 -25.85
C GLY A 352 16.00 7.83 -24.92
N LYS A 353 15.99 8.06 -23.59
CA LYS A 353 16.54 7.12 -22.61
C LYS A 353 15.64 5.89 -22.47
N PRO A 354 16.21 4.68 -22.32
CA PRO A 354 15.42 3.49 -22.02
C PRO A 354 14.76 3.61 -20.62
N PHE A 355 13.64 2.90 -20.40
CA PHE A 355 12.88 2.98 -19.16
C PHE A 355 13.70 2.60 -17.92
N GLU A 356 14.64 1.65 -18.05
CA GLU A 356 15.53 1.24 -16.96
C GLU A 356 16.44 2.39 -16.49
N ALA A 357 16.88 3.25 -17.40
CA ALA A 357 17.71 4.41 -17.07
C ALA A 357 16.91 5.49 -16.30
N LEU A 358 15.60 5.49 -16.43
CA LEU A 358 14.68 6.42 -15.74
C LEU A 358 14.18 5.88 -14.38
N LEU A 359 14.51 4.64 -14.05
CA LEU A 359 14.00 3.93 -12.87
C LEU A 359 14.26 4.69 -11.55
N GLN A 360 15.49 5.18 -11.37
CA GLN A 360 15.86 5.88 -10.13
C GLN A 360 15.14 7.23 -10.02
N GLU A 361 15.06 7.98 -11.12
CA GLU A 361 14.39 9.29 -11.16
C GLU A 361 12.90 9.15 -10.82
N LEU A 362 12.22 8.15 -11.41
CA LEU A 362 10.84 7.84 -11.07
C LEU A 362 10.70 7.37 -9.62
N ALA A 363 11.62 6.55 -9.11
CA ALA A 363 11.57 6.09 -7.71
C ALA A 363 11.65 7.27 -6.73
N ASP A 364 12.50 8.24 -7.00
CA ASP A 364 12.65 9.45 -6.18
C ASP A 364 11.39 10.32 -6.25
N LEU A 365 10.86 10.55 -7.45
CA LEU A 365 9.62 11.30 -7.68
C LEU A 365 8.42 10.64 -6.98
N MET A 366 8.32 9.32 -7.06
CA MET A 366 7.28 8.53 -6.39
C MET A 366 7.51 8.38 -4.88
N GLY A 367 8.70 8.68 -4.36
CA GLY A 367 9.07 8.48 -2.96
C GLY A 367 9.08 7.00 -2.58
N HIS A 368 9.66 6.13 -3.41
CA HIS A 368 9.90 4.74 -3.11
C HIS A 368 11.24 4.58 -2.40
N GLU A 369 11.31 3.72 -1.39
CA GLU A 369 12.57 3.43 -0.69
C GLU A 369 13.48 2.51 -1.50
N SER A 370 12.87 1.65 -2.32
CA SER A 370 13.56 0.69 -3.16
C SER A 370 13.08 0.82 -4.60
N THR A 371 14.03 0.82 -5.51
CA THR A 371 13.75 0.77 -6.97
C THR A 371 12.97 -0.48 -7.35
N SER A 372 13.05 -1.56 -6.58
CA SER A 372 12.25 -2.78 -6.81
C SER A 372 10.73 -2.51 -6.81
N THR A 373 10.28 -1.51 -6.03
CA THR A 373 8.87 -1.10 -6.04
C THR A 373 8.50 -0.38 -7.32
N THR A 374 9.46 0.32 -7.96
CA THR A 374 9.27 1.05 -9.21
C THR A 374 9.42 0.14 -10.42
N GLN A 375 10.21 -0.94 -10.30
CA GLN A 375 10.52 -1.87 -11.40
C GLN A 375 9.27 -2.43 -12.09
N LYS A 376 8.19 -2.60 -11.34
CA LYS A 376 6.91 -3.08 -11.89
C LYS A 376 6.34 -2.16 -12.99
N TYR A 377 6.55 -0.84 -12.88
CA TYR A 377 6.10 0.11 -13.91
C TYR A 377 6.97 0.01 -15.16
N VAL A 378 8.27 -0.15 -14.97
CA VAL A 378 9.22 -0.37 -16.07
C VAL A 378 8.91 -1.67 -16.79
N ASN A 379 8.68 -2.77 -16.06
CA ASN A 379 8.29 -4.04 -16.63
C ASN A 379 6.99 -3.91 -17.44
N TYR A 380 5.96 -3.27 -16.86
CA TYR A 380 4.69 -3.01 -17.56
C TYR A 380 4.90 -2.24 -18.87
N MET A 381 5.75 -1.20 -18.87
CA MET A 381 6.05 -0.41 -20.09
C MET A 381 6.79 -1.23 -21.13
N ASN A 382 7.75 -2.06 -20.73
CA ASN A 382 8.50 -2.94 -21.64
C ASN A 382 7.60 -4.02 -22.25
N ASP A 383 6.73 -4.63 -21.44
CA ASP A 383 5.78 -5.64 -21.92
C ASP A 383 4.81 -5.05 -22.94
N ASN A 384 4.25 -3.87 -22.67
CA ASN A 384 3.38 -3.18 -23.62
C ASN A 384 4.10 -2.74 -24.89
N LYS A 385 5.33 -2.24 -24.80
CA LYS A 385 6.14 -1.88 -25.96
C LYS A 385 6.40 -3.10 -26.84
N THR A 386 6.83 -4.21 -26.24
CA THR A 386 7.07 -5.48 -26.94
C THR A 386 5.80 -5.98 -27.62
N TRP A 387 4.65 -5.88 -26.95
CA TRP A 387 3.37 -6.30 -27.50
C TRP A 387 2.95 -5.43 -28.70
N LEU A 388 3.10 -4.11 -28.62
CA LEU A 388 2.81 -3.17 -29.71
C LEU A 388 3.70 -3.44 -30.94
N GLU A 389 5.00 -3.65 -30.73
CA GLU A 389 5.94 -3.99 -31.80
C GLU A 389 5.56 -5.33 -32.44
N PHE A 390 5.19 -6.33 -31.66
CA PHE A 390 4.72 -7.62 -32.16
C PHE A 390 3.42 -7.47 -32.96
N ALA A 391 2.45 -6.73 -32.45
CA ALA A 391 1.17 -6.49 -33.14
C ALA A 391 1.35 -5.77 -34.47
N GLN A 392 2.24 -4.75 -34.50
CA GLN A 392 2.58 -4.03 -35.74
C GLN A 392 3.22 -4.96 -36.79
N ARG A 393 4.19 -5.80 -36.39
CA ARG A 393 4.81 -6.79 -37.28
C ARG A 393 3.78 -7.79 -37.81
N LYS A 394 2.91 -8.31 -36.94
CA LYS A 394 1.86 -9.25 -37.32
C LYS A 394 0.88 -8.64 -38.33
N ASN A 395 0.48 -7.39 -38.14
CA ASN A 395 -0.39 -6.66 -39.08
C ASN A 395 0.31 -6.43 -40.42
N GLN A 396 1.60 -6.08 -40.44
CA GLN A 396 2.36 -5.93 -41.67
C GLN A 396 2.44 -7.24 -42.46
N PHE A 397 2.71 -8.37 -41.78
CA PHE A 397 2.69 -9.71 -42.41
C PHE A 397 1.31 -10.06 -42.98
N ALA A 398 0.25 -9.80 -42.25
CA ALA A 398 -1.11 -10.07 -42.71
C ALA A 398 -1.47 -9.22 -43.94
N GLN A 399 -1.08 -7.96 -43.98
CA GLN A 399 -1.31 -7.08 -45.14
C GLN A 399 -0.46 -7.47 -46.38
N GLN A 400 0.76 -7.98 -46.16
CA GLN A 400 1.60 -8.50 -47.26
C GLN A 400 1.09 -9.82 -47.83
N SER A 401 0.42 -10.66 -47.00
CA SER A 401 -0.15 -11.94 -47.42
C SER A 401 -1.49 -11.79 -48.17
N LEU A 402 -2.11 -10.59 -48.12
CA LEU A 402 -3.34 -10.27 -48.82
C LEU A 402 -3.10 -9.54 -50.17
N ARG A 403 -1.85 -9.24 -50.49
CA ARG A 403 -1.41 -8.73 -51.80
C ARG A 403 -0.82 -9.86 -52.65
#